data_97757aecedad505407c3f57cd533880c
#
_entry.id   97757aecedad505407c3f57cd533880c
#
_cell.length_a   1.000
_cell.length_b   1.000
_cell.length_c   1.000
_cell.angle_alpha   90.00
_cell.angle_beta   90.00
_cell.angle_gamma   90.00
#
_symmetry.space_group_name_H-M   'P 1'
#
loop_
_entity.id
_entity.type
_entity.pdbx_description
1 polymer ?
#
loop_
_entity_poly.entity_id
_entity_poly.type
_entity_poly.pdbx_seq_one_letter_code
_entity_poly.pdbx_strand_id
1 'polypeptide(L)'
;MKYLLHTFYLLTTLFFITSCGVDRSGEYYALVGDDMWIEEVMKQHYLWYDQIPEISEKDYFAEPEEFLQKLLYSKALDGKGDPFSYVEMKANVSRSFLNQTSTYGFDFELVTDPLGTTSHTYARVLFVLPDSPASEAGLQRGDWISAVGDAQINVNNYGYLISGDATTLTRKSIIAGEDDYIWTDVDVLSIGASRPVEINPFYINKVFNVNGKKIAYMVYNKFSTGPLDNGYETDYAQQMLQIFSEFKSEAPDAFILDLRYNPGGYLTCAQELASLLAPESALGKPFCTMQYNDITTPQDTTYNFISTTSAQNLNLNKLYVITSTFTASA
;
A
#
# COMPACT_ATOMS: atom_id res chain seq x y z
N MET A 1 -7.28 62.22 54.97
CA MET A 1 -6.36 61.03 54.97
C MET A 1 -7.08 59.67 54.73
N LYS A 2 -8.24 59.41 55.35
CA LYS A 2 -8.97 58.13 55.08
C LYS A 2 -9.44 57.93 53.64
N TYR A 3 -9.93 59.00 52.99
CA TYR A 3 -10.38 58.92 51.59
C TYR A 3 -9.25 58.71 50.58
N LEU A 4 -8.05 59.28 50.86
CA LEU A 4 -6.87 59.08 50.01
C LEU A 4 -6.38 57.62 50.05
N LEU A 5 -6.51 56.98 51.24
CA LEU A 5 -6.13 55.55 51.40
C LEU A 5 -7.10 54.61 50.66
N HIS A 6 -8.40 54.93 50.68
CA HIS A 6 -9.42 54.12 49.97
C HIS A 6 -9.31 54.28 48.45
N THR A 7 -9.02 55.44 47.92
CA THR A 7 -8.75 55.63 46.49
C THR A 7 -7.47 54.97 46.06
N PHE A 8 -6.44 54.90 46.89
CA PHE A 8 -5.22 54.18 46.59
C PHE A 8 -5.42 52.69 46.56
N TYR A 9 -6.19 52.13 47.51
CA TYR A 9 -6.58 50.69 47.50
C TYR A 9 -7.47 50.36 46.32
N LEU A 10 -8.39 51.21 45.92
CA LEU A 10 -9.26 51.00 44.76
C LEU A 10 -8.46 51.01 43.45
N LEU A 11 -7.46 51.93 43.34
CA LEU A 11 -6.58 52.01 42.16
C LEU A 11 -5.63 50.78 42.07
N THR A 12 -5.10 50.29 43.20
CA THR A 12 -4.25 49.10 43.20
C THR A 12 -5.04 47.82 42.91
N THR A 13 -6.29 47.69 43.35
CA THR A 13 -7.15 46.54 42.98
C THR A 13 -7.55 46.57 41.52
N LEU A 14 -7.71 47.73 40.89
CA LEU A 14 -7.99 47.84 39.44
C LEU A 14 -6.81 47.42 38.58
N PHE A 15 -5.56 47.55 39.03
CA PHE A 15 -4.36 47.13 38.30
C PHE A 15 -4.17 45.62 38.29
N PHE A 16 -4.80 44.84 39.19
CA PHE A 16 -4.68 43.38 39.23
C PHE A 16 -5.71 42.65 38.36
N ILE A 17 -6.70 43.33 37.78
CA ILE A 17 -7.72 42.73 36.93
C ILE A 17 -7.47 42.91 35.44
N THR A 18 -6.39 43.56 35.03
CA THR A 18 -5.98 43.65 33.60
C THR A 18 -4.88 42.68 33.21
N SER A 19 -4.81 41.54 33.91
CA SER A 19 -4.04 40.40 33.38
C SER A 19 -4.89 39.74 32.27
N CYS A 20 -5.01 40.42 31.15
CA CYS A 20 -5.41 39.81 29.89
C CYS A 20 -4.26 38.88 29.50
N GLY A 21 -4.33 37.63 29.91
CA GLY A 21 -3.47 36.60 29.33
C GLY A 21 -3.68 36.63 27.81
N VAL A 22 -2.61 36.76 27.07
CA VAL A 22 -2.66 36.60 25.61
C VAL A 22 -3.26 35.20 25.39
N ASP A 23 -4.39 35.14 24.68
CA ASP A 23 -4.98 33.86 24.30
C ASP A 23 -4.01 33.17 23.34
N ARG A 24 -3.32 32.13 23.82
CA ARG A 24 -2.41 31.29 23.06
C ARG A 24 -3.03 29.94 22.65
N SER A 25 -4.35 29.82 22.75
CA SER A 25 -5.03 28.60 22.39
C SER A 25 -4.74 28.17 20.93
N GLY A 26 -4.67 29.19 20.02
CA GLY A 26 -4.31 28.94 18.63
C GLY A 26 -2.89 28.37 18.43
N GLU A 27 -1.91 28.87 19.22
CA GLU A 27 -0.55 28.34 19.20
C GLU A 27 -0.49 26.89 19.76
N TYR A 28 -1.24 26.64 20.82
CA TYR A 28 -1.34 25.31 21.41
C TYR A 28 -1.95 24.29 20.43
N TYR A 29 -3.10 24.63 19.83
CA TYR A 29 -3.76 23.73 18.85
C TYR A 29 -2.93 23.52 17.58
N ALA A 30 -2.10 24.48 17.20
CA ALA A 30 -1.17 24.30 16.09
C ALA A 30 -0.06 23.28 16.38
N LEU A 31 0.27 23.06 17.66
CA LEU A 31 1.30 22.12 18.09
C LEU A 31 0.76 20.70 18.36
N VAL A 32 -0.48 20.61 18.83
CA VAL A 32 -1.05 19.33 19.30
C VAL A 32 -2.25 18.85 18.47
N GLY A 33 -2.64 19.61 17.45
CA GLY A 33 -3.87 19.37 16.69
C GLY A 33 -3.88 18.05 15.96
N ASP A 34 -2.75 17.64 15.40
CA ASP A 34 -2.62 16.38 14.70
C ASP A 34 -2.74 15.20 15.67
N ASP A 35 -2.09 15.26 16.83
CA ASP A 35 -2.16 14.23 17.85
C ASP A 35 -3.55 14.11 18.46
N MET A 36 -4.21 15.22 18.73
CA MET A 36 -5.61 15.24 19.18
C MET A 36 -6.55 14.61 18.16
N TRP A 37 -6.35 14.90 16.88
CA TRP A 37 -7.12 14.29 15.79
C TRP A 37 -6.85 12.79 15.70
N ILE A 38 -5.60 12.34 15.80
CA ILE A 38 -5.22 10.91 15.82
C ILE A 38 -5.95 10.21 16.98
N GLU A 39 -5.91 10.77 18.18
CA GLU A 39 -6.60 10.18 19.35
C GLU A 39 -8.10 10.09 19.12
N GLU A 40 -8.73 11.13 18.59
CA GLU A 40 -10.17 11.15 18.30
C GLU A 40 -10.54 10.05 17.29
N VAL A 41 -9.79 9.95 16.19
CA VAL A 41 -9.99 8.91 15.16
C VAL A 41 -9.81 7.51 15.74
N MET A 42 -8.78 7.31 16.56
CA MET A 42 -8.52 6.02 17.20
C MET A 42 -9.65 5.65 18.18
N LYS A 43 -10.12 6.57 19.00
CA LYS A 43 -11.24 6.33 19.91
C LYS A 43 -12.56 5.99 19.19
N GLN A 44 -12.78 6.54 17.98
CA GLN A 44 -14.00 6.32 17.21
C GLN A 44 -13.94 5.08 16.30
N HIS A 45 -12.78 4.76 15.75
CA HIS A 45 -12.67 3.78 14.65
C HIS A 45 -11.75 2.60 14.93
N TYR A 46 -10.85 2.70 15.91
CA TYR A 46 -9.93 1.61 16.21
C TYR A 46 -10.66 0.40 16.76
N LEU A 47 -10.34 -0.80 16.28
CA LEU A 47 -10.99 -2.04 16.69
C LEU A 47 -10.88 -2.27 18.20
N TRP A 48 -9.72 -1.98 18.77
CA TRP A 48 -9.45 -2.12 20.21
C TRP A 48 -9.49 -0.77 20.94
N TYR A 49 -10.44 0.09 20.61
CA TYR A 49 -10.56 1.45 21.17
C TYR A 49 -10.67 1.48 22.70
N ASP A 50 -11.28 0.44 23.28
CA ASP A 50 -11.42 0.27 24.73
C ASP A 50 -10.12 -0.15 25.44
N GLN A 51 -9.10 -0.49 24.67
CA GLN A 51 -7.75 -0.85 25.14
C GLN A 51 -6.72 0.27 24.93
N ILE A 52 -7.13 1.44 24.41
CA ILE A 52 -6.27 2.59 24.25
C ILE A 52 -5.80 3.06 25.65
N PRO A 53 -4.48 3.20 25.90
CA PRO A 53 -3.98 3.69 27.17
C PRO A 53 -4.41 5.13 27.45
N GLU A 54 -4.45 5.52 28.73
CA GLU A 54 -4.58 6.92 29.09
C GLU A 54 -3.33 7.71 28.63
N ILE A 55 -3.59 8.83 27.93
CA ILE A 55 -2.58 9.70 27.38
C ILE A 55 -2.36 10.89 28.32
N SER A 56 -1.11 11.22 28.59
CA SER A 56 -0.75 12.40 29.37
C SER A 56 -0.64 13.64 28.50
N GLU A 57 -0.81 14.85 29.09
CA GLU A 57 -0.67 16.12 28.36
C GLU A 57 0.67 16.27 27.63
N LYS A 58 1.72 15.62 28.11
CA LYS A 58 3.05 15.66 27.49
C LYS A 58 3.14 14.84 26.20
N ASP A 59 2.30 13.85 26.05
CA ASP A 59 2.34 12.95 24.92
C ASP A 59 1.86 13.63 23.64
N TYR A 60 1.01 14.68 23.75
CA TYR A 60 0.51 15.46 22.60
C TYR A 60 1.56 16.38 21.96
N PHE A 61 2.82 16.31 22.35
CA PHE A 61 3.93 17.03 21.74
C PHE A 61 4.94 16.09 21.08
N ALA A 62 4.54 14.86 20.85
CA ALA A 62 5.35 13.88 20.13
C ALA A 62 5.22 14.09 18.61
N GLU A 63 6.09 13.43 17.83
CA GLU A 63 5.83 13.29 16.41
C GLU A 63 4.61 12.38 16.20
N PRO A 64 3.76 12.62 15.18
CA PRO A 64 2.50 11.86 14.96
C PRO A 64 2.65 10.35 14.94
N GLU A 65 3.72 9.82 14.34
CA GLU A 65 4.01 8.39 14.36
C GLU A 65 4.32 7.86 15.76
N GLU A 66 5.10 8.59 16.55
CA GLU A 66 5.42 8.23 17.93
C GLU A 66 4.19 8.31 18.83
N PHE A 67 3.33 9.31 18.60
CA PHE A 67 2.06 9.47 19.31
C PHE A 67 1.14 8.29 19.01
N LEU A 68 0.93 7.93 17.73
CA LEU A 68 0.13 6.78 17.35
C LEU A 68 0.61 5.49 18.02
N GLN A 69 1.93 5.24 18.04
CA GLN A 69 2.48 4.03 18.66
C GLN A 69 2.11 3.89 20.15
N LYS A 70 1.89 4.99 20.87
CA LYS A 70 1.44 4.97 22.26
C LYS A 70 -0.03 4.55 22.41
N LEU A 71 -0.84 4.76 21.38
CA LEU A 71 -2.27 4.41 21.37
C LEU A 71 -2.53 2.96 20.98
N LEU A 72 -1.58 2.30 20.30
CA LEU A 72 -1.78 0.95 19.79
C LEU A 72 -1.88 -0.09 20.92
N TYR A 73 -2.83 -1.00 20.77
CA TYR A 73 -3.00 -2.11 21.69
C TYR A 73 -1.90 -3.16 21.51
N SER A 74 -0.98 -3.22 22.46
CA SER A 74 0.21 -4.07 22.40
C SER A 74 -0.08 -5.58 22.42
N LYS A 75 -1.28 -5.99 22.85
CA LYS A 75 -1.70 -7.40 22.89
C LYS A 75 -2.65 -7.79 21.74
N ALA A 76 -2.87 -6.89 20.78
CA ALA A 76 -3.61 -7.21 19.56
C ALA A 76 -2.98 -8.43 18.84
N LEU A 77 -3.77 -9.13 18.04
CA LEU A 77 -3.32 -10.25 17.22
C LEU A 77 -2.51 -11.32 18.00
N ASP A 78 -3.12 -11.83 19.07
CA ASP A 78 -2.52 -12.85 19.95
C ASP A 78 -1.20 -12.41 20.61
N GLY A 79 -1.10 -11.13 20.96
CA GLY A 79 0.05 -10.57 21.65
C GLY A 79 1.19 -10.11 20.73
N LYS A 80 0.96 -10.05 19.43
CA LYS A 80 1.96 -9.55 18.45
C LYS A 80 1.90 -8.02 18.28
N GLY A 81 0.87 -7.37 18.83
CA GLY A 81 0.59 -5.96 18.62
C GLY A 81 -0.13 -5.70 17.30
N ASP A 82 -0.40 -4.43 17.03
CA ASP A 82 -0.99 -3.98 15.77
C ASP A 82 0.10 -3.46 14.81
N PRO A 83 0.44 -4.19 13.74
CA PRO A 83 1.43 -3.76 12.76
C PRO A 83 0.81 -3.00 11.58
N PHE A 84 -0.51 -2.79 11.56
CA PHE A 84 -1.23 -2.30 10.39
C PHE A 84 -1.65 -0.83 10.50
N SER A 85 -1.89 -0.34 11.74
CA SER A 85 -2.24 1.06 11.93
C SER A 85 -1.02 1.95 11.76
N TYR A 86 -1.14 2.95 10.91
CA TYR A 86 -0.07 3.91 10.64
C TYR A 86 -0.66 5.30 10.36
N VAL A 87 0.16 6.33 10.49
CA VAL A 87 -0.15 7.70 10.12
C VAL A 87 0.79 8.13 8.99
N GLU A 88 0.24 8.79 7.98
CA GLU A 88 1.02 9.37 6.88
C GLU A 88 0.80 10.87 6.79
N MET A 89 1.89 11.61 6.69
CA MET A 89 1.81 13.03 6.37
C MET A 89 1.33 13.22 4.93
N LYS A 90 0.36 14.11 4.71
CA LYS A 90 -0.30 14.33 3.42
C LYS A 90 0.68 14.61 2.26
N ALA A 91 1.88 15.09 2.55
CA ALA A 91 2.94 15.31 1.57
C ALA A 91 3.63 14.01 1.07
N ASN A 92 3.47 12.89 1.79
CA ASN A 92 4.11 11.60 1.48
C ASN A 92 3.15 10.62 0.78
N VAL A 93 1.95 11.07 0.39
CA VAL A 93 0.91 10.23 -0.16
C VAL A 93 1.31 9.66 -1.53
N SER A 94 1.30 8.36 -1.57
CA SER A 94 1.35 7.47 -2.75
C SER A 94 2.75 7.19 -3.31
N ARG A 95 3.35 6.12 -2.78
CA ARG A 95 4.53 5.48 -3.38
C ARG A 95 4.17 4.49 -4.49
N SER A 96 2.88 4.21 -4.69
CA SER A 96 2.44 3.28 -5.74
C SER A 96 2.02 4.03 -6.99
N PHE A 97 2.67 3.74 -8.12
CA PHE A 97 2.23 4.27 -9.42
C PHE A 97 0.82 3.77 -9.79
N LEU A 98 0.33 2.70 -9.16
CA LEU A 98 -1.01 2.14 -9.34
C LEU A 98 -2.15 3.13 -9.01
N ASN A 99 -1.83 4.23 -8.32
CA ASN A 99 -2.79 5.29 -7.99
C ASN A 99 -2.56 6.58 -8.79
N GLN A 100 -1.63 6.58 -9.76
CA GLN A 100 -1.33 7.75 -10.58
C GLN A 100 -2.26 7.84 -11.78
N THR A 101 -2.77 9.06 -12.08
CA THR A 101 -3.55 9.32 -13.29
C THR A 101 -2.70 9.32 -14.55
N SER A 102 -1.39 9.49 -14.42
CA SER A 102 -0.40 9.48 -15.49
C SER A 102 0.86 8.80 -14.99
N THR A 103 1.41 7.84 -15.74
CA THR A 103 2.56 7.03 -15.34
C THR A 103 3.44 6.68 -16.54
N TYR A 104 4.70 6.37 -16.30
CA TYR A 104 5.55 5.69 -17.28
C TYR A 104 5.20 4.20 -17.44
N GLY A 105 4.48 3.60 -16.49
CA GLY A 105 3.96 2.24 -16.58
C GLY A 105 4.94 1.15 -16.15
N PHE A 106 5.78 1.41 -15.15
CA PHE A 106 6.58 0.38 -14.49
C PHE A 106 6.63 0.60 -12.98
N ASP A 107 6.82 -0.47 -12.24
CA ASP A 107 7.04 -0.43 -10.80
C ASP A 107 8.48 -0.83 -10.47
N PHE A 108 8.99 -0.33 -9.34
CA PHE A 108 10.36 -0.52 -8.93
C PHE A 108 10.53 -0.51 -7.42
N GLU A 109 11.60 -1.10 -6.96
CA GLU A 109 12.10 -0.95 -5.60
C GLU A 109 13.40 -0.14 -5.59
N LEU A 110 13.57 0.68 -4.57
CA LEU A 110 14.84 1.37 -4.33
C LEU A 110 15.78 0.45 -3.54
N VAL A 111 16.93 0.19 -4.08
CA VAL A 111 17.94 -0.70 -3.48
C VAL A 111 19.25 0.07 -3.37
N THR A 112 19.80 0.15 -2.15
CA THR A 112 21.19 0.56 -1.97
C THR A 112 22.08 -0.48 -2.63
N ASP A 113 23.18 -0.06 -3.24
CA ASP A 113 24.08 -0.94 -3.99
C ASP A 113 24.20 -2.35 -3.39
N PRO A 114 23.60 -3.39 -4.00
CA PRO A 114 23.60 -4.74 -3.45
C PRO A 114 24.99 -5.39 -3.45
N LEU A 115 25.95 -4.84 -4.17
CA LEU A 115 27.34 -5.30 -4.17
C LEU A 115 28.17 -4.65 -3.05
N GLY A 116 27.63 -3.60 -2.40
CA GLY A 116 28.32 -2.88 -1.34
C GLY A 116 29.56 -2.11 -1.79
N THR A 117 29.72 -1.89 -3.10
CA THR A 117 30.88 -1.20 -3.66
C THR A 117 30.75 0.32 -3.57
N THR A 118 29.52 0.81 -3.46
CA THR A 118 29.19 2.24 -3.36
C THR A 118 28.04 2.45 -2.38
N SER A 119 27.73 3.71 -2.07
CA SER A 119 26.50 4.10 -1.34
C SER A 119 25.36 4.51 -2.29
N HIS A 120 25.47 4.20 -3.57
CA HIS A 120 24.47 4.60 -4.56
C HIS A 120 23.16 3.84 -4.38
N THR A 121 22.05 4.52 -4.67
CA THR A 121 20.72 3.92 -4.74
C THR A 121 20.40 3.66 -6.22
N TYR A 122 19.85 2.50 -6.47
CA TYR A 122 19.35 2.06 -7.78
C TYR A 122 17.86 1.79 -7.68
N ALA A 123 17.15 1.95 -8.79
CA ALA A 123 15.78 1.45 -8.92
C ALA A 123 15.80 0.13 -9.68
N ARG A 124 15.39 -0.96 -9.03
CA ARG A 124 15.23 -2.27 -9.65
C ARG A 124 13.81 -2.42 -10.16
N VAL A 125 13.64 -2.65 -11.45
CA VAL A 125 12.33 -2.81 -12.09
C VAL A 125 11.68 -4.12 -11.64
N LEU A 126 10.49 -4.04 -11.06
CA LEU A 126 9.70 -5.17 -10.58
C LEU A 126 8.79 -5.73 -11.67
N PHE A 127 8.12 -4.87 -12.41
CA PHE A 127 7.34 -5.21 -13.60
C PHE A 127 7.10 -3.98 -14.48
N VAL A 128 6.68 -4.21 -15.73
CA VAL A 128 6.39 -3.19 -16.73
C VAL A 128 5.01 -3.48 -17.31
N LEU A 129 4.12 -2.48 -17.31
CA LEU A 129 2.78 -2.60 -17.88
C LEU A 129 2.85 -2.67 -19.41
N PRO A 130 2.05 -3.51 -20.05
CA PRO A 130 1.88 -3.48 -21.50
C PRO A 130 1.41 -2.10 -21.97
N ASP A 131 1.70 -1.78 -23.22
CA ASP A 131 1.23 -0.55 -23.87
C ASP A 131 1.53 0.74 -23.09
N SER A 132 2.65 0.75 -22.37
CA SER A 132 3.12 1.88 -21.56
C SER A 132 4.37 2.53 -22.17
N PRO A 133 4.68 3.79 -21.81
CA PRO A 133 5.94 4.42 -22.24
C PRO A 133 7.17 3.58 -21.90
N ALA A 134 7.18 2.90 -20.76
CA ALA A 134 8.27 2.02 -20.35
C ALA A 134 8.36 0.76 -21.23
N SER A 135 7.23 0.16 -21.57
CA SER A 135 7.16 -0.99 -22.49
C SER A 135 7.63 -0.61 -23.88
N GLU A 136 7.19 0.54 -24.40
CA GLU A 136 7.61 1.07 -25.70
C GLU A 136 9.10 1.39 -25.75
N ALA A 137 9.68 1.86 -24.64
CA ALA A 137 11.12 2.08 -24.51
C ALA A 137 11.94 0.78 -24.40
N GLY A 138 11.30 -0.38 -24.19
CA GLY A 138 11.96 -1.66 -24.02
C GLY A 138 12.50 -1.93 -22.62
N LEU A 139 11.98 -1.21 -21.59
CA LEU A 139 12.30 -1.51 -20.20
C LEU A 139 11.72 -2.89 -19.81
N GLN A 140 12.46 -3.65 -19.02
CA GLN A 140 12.10 -5.01 -18.65
C GLN A 140 12.21 -5.23 -17.14
N ARG A 141 11.47 -6.21 -16.63
CA ARG A 141 11.62 -6.70 -15.27
C ARG A 141 13.07 -7.13 -15.01
N GLY A 142 13.61 -6.67 -13.88
CA GLY A 142 14.97 -6.97 -13.45
C GLY A 142 16.03 -5.96 -13.93
N ASP A 143 15.66 -5.02 -14.80
CA ASP A 143 16.53 -3.90 -15.15
C ASP A 143 16.86 -3.07 -13.91
N TRP A 144 18.07 -2.55 -13.87
CA TRP A 144 18.55 -1.64 -12.86
C TRP A 144 18.72 -0.24 -13.44
N ILE A 145 18.02 0.73 -12.88
CA ILE A 145 18.10 2.13 -13.28
C ILE A 145 18.99 2.86 -12.28
N SER A 146 20.04 3.50 -12.76
CA SER A 146 20.98 4.28 -11.95
C SER A 146 20.71 5.78 -12.00
N ALA A 147 20.14 6.29 -13.11
CA ALA A 147 19.87 7.70 -13.29
C ALA A 147 18.62 7.94 -14.14
N VAL A 148 17.99 9.10 -13.93
CA VAL A 148 16.92 9.69 -14.77
C VAL A 148 17.46 11.01 -15.32
N GLY A 149 17.50 11.15 -16.65
CA GLY A 149 18.26 12.23 -17.27
C GLY A 149 19.71 12.20 -16.77
N ASP A 150 20.20 13.36 -16.34
CA ASP A 150 21.55 13.49 -15.76
C ASP A 150 21.58 13.27 -14.24
N ALA A 151 20.43 13.00 -13.61
CA ALA A 151 20.33 12.89 -12.15
C ALA A 151 20.41 11.44 -11.68
N GLN A 152 21.41 11.14 -10.85
CA GLN A 152 21.51 9.85 -10.17
C GLN A 152 20.33 9.63 -9.22
N ILE A 153 19.77 8.40 -9.22
CA ILE A 153 18.65 8.01 -8.37
C ILE A 153 19.04 8.03 -6.89
N ASN A 154 18.14 8.57 -6.09
CA ASN A 154 18.22 8.57 -4.63
C ASN A 154 16.81 8.63 -4.01
N VAL A 155 16.72 8.54 -2.68
CA VAL A 155 15.47 8.54 -1.93
C VAL A 155 14.65 9.84 -2.03
N ASN A 156 15.24 10.93 -2.54
CA ASN A 156 14.56 12.23 -2.66
C ASN A 156 14.05 12.51 -4.09
N ASN A 157 14.59 11.81 -5.11
CA ASN A 157 14.26 12.10 -6.52
C ASN A 157 13.61 10.93 -7.28
N TYR A 158 13.35 9.81 -6.62
CA TYR A 158 12.71 8.64 -7.24
C TYR A 158 11.35 8.95 -7.89
N GLY A 159 10.69 10.02 -7.47
CA GLY A 159 9.42 10.48 -8.07
C GLY A 159 9.50 10.72 -9.57
N TYR A 160 10.68 11.08 -10.07
CA TYR A 160 10.94 11.23 -11.52
C TYR A 160 10.89 9.90 -12.30
N LEU A 161 10.86 8.76 -11.63
CA LEU A 161 10.62 7.44 -12.24
C LEU A 161 9.13 7.09 -12.36
N ILE A 162 8.26 7.80 -11.67
CA ILE A 162 6.83 7.48 -11.64
C ILE A 162 6.10 8.13 -12.81
N SER A 163 6.31 9.42 -13.00
CA SER A 163 5.66 10.23 -14.05
C SER A 163 6.47 11.48 -14.35
N GLY A 164 6.28 12.04 -15.54
CA GLY A 164 6.92 13.29 -15.97
C GLY A 164 6.95 13.42 -17.49
N ASP A 165 7.76 14.35 -17.96
CA ASP A 165 8.05 14.55 -19.38
C ASP A 165 8.91 13.41 -19.94
N ALA A 166 9.06 13.39 -21.28
CA ALA A 166 9.99 12.46 -21.92
C ALA A 166 11.43 12.68 -21.39
N THR A 167 12.09 11.60 -21.04
CA THR A 167 13.42 11.63 -20.42
C THR A 167 14.26 10.42 -20.82
N THR A 168 15.41 10.25 -20.20
CA THR A 168 16.27 9.08 -20.38
C THR A 168 16.45 8.33 -19.07
N LEU A 169 16.59 7.01 -19.17
CA LEU A 169 16.88 6.10 -18.06
C LEU A 169 18.22 5.42 -18.31
N THR A 170 19.19 5.63 -17.45
CA THR A 170 20.48 4.93 -17.53
C THR A 170 20.37 3.56 -16.91
N ARG A 171 20.52 2.49 -17.71
CA ARG A 171 20.45 1.10 -17.26
C ARG A 171 21.82 0.53 -16.94
N LYS A 172 21.85 -0.24 -15.86
CA LYS A 172 23.00 -1.06 -15.47
C LYS A 172 22.58 -2.52 -15.29
N SER A 173 23.56 -3.40 -15.25
CA SER A 173 23.37 -4.82 -14.93
C SER A 173 24.45 -5.29 -13.98
N ILE A 174 24.18 -6.38 -13.29
CA ILE A 174 25.14 -7.10 -12.45
C ILE A 174 25.54 -8.36 -13.21
N ILE A 175 26.81 -8.50 -13.47
CA ILE A 175 27.37 -9.68 -14.15
C ILE A 175 28.42 -10.36 -13.29
N ALA A 176 28.68 -11.64 -13.55
CA ALA A 176 29.79 -12.34 -12.92
C ALA A 176 31.12 -11.78 -13.45
N GLY A 177 31.99 -11.33 -12.55
CA GLY A 177 33.37 -11.00 -12.81
C GLY A 177 34.29 -12.24 -12.62
N GLU A 178 35.60 -12.02 -12.54
CA GLU A 178 36.57 -13.12 -12.34
C GLU A 178 36.46 -13.73 -10.94
N ASP A 179 36.37 -12.89 -9.91
CA ASP A 179 36.32 -13.31 -8.50
C ASP A 179 35.01 -12.94 -7.77
N ASP A 180 34.19 -12.03 -8.36
CA ASP A 180 32.99 -11.51 -7.72
C ASP A 180 32.01 -10.96 -8.78
N TYR A 181 30.84 -10.47 -8.34
CA TYR A 181 29.91 -9.76 -9.20
C TYR A 181 30.29 -8.30 -9.37
N ILE A 182 30.12 -7.77 -10.57
CA ILE A 182 30.44 -6.38 -10.91
C ILE A 182 29.30 -5.68 -11.62
N TRP A 183 29.21 -4.36 -11.44
CA TRP A 183 28.33 -3.51 -12.23
C TRP A 183 28.88 -3.32 -13.65
N THR A 184 27.99 -3.39 -14.63
CA THR A 184 28.27 -3.01 -16.03
C THR A 184 27.19 -2.07 -16.54
N ASP A 185 27.60 -1.12 -17.40
CA ASP A 185 26.66 -0.28 -18.13
C ASP A 185 26.00 -1.11 -19.23
N VAL A 186 24.69 -0.93 -19.40
CA VAL A 186 23.93 -1.58 -20.48
C VAL A 186 23.71 -0.57 -21.60
N ASP A 187 22.89 0.45 -21.35
CA ASP A 187 22.56 1.51 -22.29
C ASP A 187 21.84 2.68 -21.58
N VAL A 188 21.41 3.64 -22.40
CA VAL A 188 20.53 4.74 -21.99
C VAL A 188 19.26 4.65 -22.82
N LEU A 189 18.13 4.30 -22.16
CA LEU A 189 16.83 4.24 -22.80
C LEU A 189 16.19 5.62 -22.87
N SER A 190 15.63 5.97 -24.03
CA SER A 190 14.73 7.11 -24.15
C SER A 190 13.30 6.66 -23.83
N ILE A 191 12.70 7.24 -22.80
CA ILE A 191 11.31 6.97 -22.41
C ILE A 191 10.42 8.17 -22.79
N GLY A 192 9.27 7.89 -23.40
CA GLY A 192 8.26 8.90 -23.73
C GLY A 192 7.63 9.53 -22.48
N ALA A 193 6.93 10.65 -22.65
CA ALA A 193 6.22 11.29 -21.55
C ALA A 193 5.20 10.35 -20.90
N SER A 194 5.02 10.48 -19.60
CA SER A 194 4.01 9.72 -18.86
C SER A 194 2.61 10.01 -19.40
N ARG A 195 1.75 9.01 -19.38
CA ARG A 195 0.35 9.09 -19.82
C ARG A 195 -0.54 8.17 -18.98
N PRO A 196 -1.87 8.32 -19.06
CA PRO A 196 -2.76 7.30 -18.51
C PRO A 196 -2.47 5.93 -19.14
N VAL A 197 -2.27 4.92 -18.31
CA VAL A 197 -2.04 3.53 -18.72
C VAL A 197 -3.06 2.69 -17.97
N GLU A 198 -3.74 1.79 -18.68
CA GLU A 198 -4.63 0.85 -18.03
C GLU A 198 -3.83 -0.13 -17.17
N ILE A 199 -4.22 -0.24 -15.90
CA ILE A 199 -3.60 -1.15 -14.93
C ILE A 199 -4.49 -2.37 -14.80
N ASN A 200 -4.43 -3.25 -15.81
CA ASN A 200 -5.12 -4.52 -15.73
C ASN A 200 -4.44 -5.44 -14.70
N PRO A 201 -5.13 -5.89 -13.64
CA PRO A 201 -4.52 -6.65 -12.57
C PRO A 201 -4.10 -8.07 -12.97
N PHE A 202 -4.61 -8.61 -14.07
CA PHE A 202 -4.31 -9.95 -14.57
C PHE A 202 -3.06 -9.97 -15.45
N TYR A 203 -1.91 -9.73 -14.83
CA TYR A 203 -0.67 -9.47 -15.54
C TYR A 203 -0.15 -10.68 -16.34
N ILE A 204 -0.22 -11.89 -15.77
CA ILE A 204 0.15 -13.14 -16.42
C ILE A 204 -0.89 -14.21 -16.07
N ASN A 205 -1.40 -14.90 -17.10
CA ASN A 205 -2.29 -16.04 -16.96
C ASN A 205 -1.83 -17.13 -17.94
N LYS A 206 -1.18 -18.18 -17.43
CA LYS A 206 -0.57 -19.23 -18.26
C LYS A 206 -0.70 -20.59 -17.63
N VAL A 207 -0.70 -21.63 -18.49
CA VAL A 207 -0.54 -23.02 -18.06
C VAL A 207 0.80 -23.55 -18.57
N PHE A 208 1.59 -24.08 -17.65
CA PHE A 208 2.88 -24.70 -17.94
C PHE A 208 2.78 -26.23 -17.85
N ASN A 209 3.43 -26.92 -18.77
CA ASN A 209 3.62 -28.37 -18.70
C ASN A 209 5.00 -28.67 -18.11
N VAL A 210 5.03 -29.22 -16.91
CA VAL A 210 6.25 -29.53 -16.18
C VAL A 210 6.22 -31.00 -15.78
N ASN A 211 7.10 -31.82 -16.34
CA ASN A 211 7.18 -33.25 -16.06
C ASN A 211 5.83 -33.99 -16.19
N GLY A 212 5.07 -33.64 -17.24
CA GLY A 212 3.77 -34.26 -17.53
C GLY A 212 2.60 -33.73 -16.68
N LYS A 213 2.82 -32.72 -15.84
CA LYS A 213 1.79 -32.05 -15.06
C LYS A 213 1.49 -30.66 -15.60
N LYS A 214 0.22 -30.29 -15.61
CA LYS A 214 -0.24 -28.98 -15.97
C LYS A 214 -0.28 -28.09 -14.72
N ILE A 215 0.48 -26.99 -14.73
CA ILE A 215 0.54 -26.01 -13.65
C ILE A 215 -0.03 -24.71 -14.16
N ALA A 216 -1.20 -24.30 -13.67
CA ALA A 216 -1.73 -22.97 -13.92
C ALA A 216 -0.95 -21.95 -13.08
N TYR A 217 -0.62 -20.83 -13.67
CA TYR A 217 0.10 -19.73 -13.04
C TYR A 217 -0.59 -18.41 -13.35
N MET A 218 -0.89 -17.66 -12.30
CA MET A 218 -1.52 -16.36 -12.40
C MET A 218 -0.75 -15.33 -11.56
N VAL A 219 -0.41 -14.20 -12.18
CA VAL A 219 0.07 -13.01 -11.47
C VAL A 219 -1.10 -12.04 -11.37
N TYR A 220 -1.50 -11.72 -10.13
CA TYR A 220 -2.63 -10.83 -9.86
C TYR A 220 -2.16 -9.65 -9.02
N ASN A 221 -2.00 -8.49 -9.65
CA ASN A 221 -1.27 -7.36 -9.10
C ASN A 221 -2.10 -6.41 -8.23
N LYS A 222 -3.43 -6.48 -8.27
CA LYS A 222 -4.30 -5.63 -7.45
C LYS A 222 -5.69 -6.23 -7.33
N PHE A 223 -6.30 -6.13 -6.16
CA PHE A 223 -7.70 -6.45 -5.94
C PHE A 223 -8.58 -5.27 -6.38
N SER A 224 -8.77 -5.09 -7.70
CA SER A 224 -9.52 -4.02 -8.33
C SER A 224 -10.77 -4.54 -9.04
N THR A 225 -11.85 -3.76 -9.04
CA THR A 225 -13.14 -4.13 -9.65
C THR A 225 -13.23 -3.77 -11.12
N GLY A 226 -12.41 -2.83 -11.59
CA GLY A 226 -12.40 -2.35 -12.98
C GLY A 226 -11.39 -1.23 -13.20
N PRO A 227 -11.31 -0.67 -14.41
CA PRO A 227 -10.33 0.36 -14.77
C PRO A 227 -10.41 1.65 -13.95
N LEU A 228 -11.59 2.04 -13.45
CA LEU A 228 -11.76 3.23 -12.63
C LEU A 228 -11.47 2.99 -11.15
N ASP A 229 -11.35 1.73 -10.75
CA ASP A 229 -11.04 1.30 -9.38
C ASP A 229 -11.95 1.96 -8.30
N ASN A 230 -13.24 2.04 -8.60
CA ASN A 230 -14.23 2.75 -7.78
C ASN A 230 -15.08 1.83 -6.88
N GLY A 231 -14.83 0.53 -6.91
CA GLY A 231 -15.55 -0.49 -6.14
C GLY A 231 -16.91 -0.93 -6.69
N TYR A 232 -17.40 -0.29 -7.76
CA TYR A 232 -18.73 -0.57 -8.34
C TYR A 232 -18.67 -1.24 -9.71
N GLU A 233 -17.52 -1.23 -10.37
CA GLU A 233 -17.32 -1.89 -11.66
C GLU A 233 -17.34 -3.41 -11.51
N THR A 234 -17.61 -4.10 -12.58
CA THR A 234 -17.63 -5.59 -12.65
C THR A 234 -16.76 -6.13 -13.78
N ASP A 235 -16.05 -5.27 -14.49
CA ASP A 235 -15.28 -5.65 -15.67
C ASP A 235 -14.20 -6.69 -15.32
N TYR A 236 -13.47 -6.46 -14.24
CA TYR A 236 -12.42 -7.38 -13.82
C TYR A 236 -12.96 -8.65 -13.15
N ALA A 237 -14.14 -8.61 -12.54
CA ALA A 237 -14.84 -9.82 -12.11
C ALA A 237 -15.21 -10.71 -13.30
N GLN A 238 -15.76 -10.12 -14.36
CA GLN A 238 -16.09 -10.85 -15.58
C GLN A 238 -14.84 -11.41 -16.27
N GLN A 239 -13.76 -10.63 -16.34
CA GLN A 239 -12.48 -11.09 -16.88
C GLN A 239 -11.89 -12.23 -16.04
N MET A 240 -11.99 -12.17 -14.71
CA MET A 240 -11.55 -13.25 -13.82
C MET A 240 -12.31 -14.54 -14.13
N LEU A 241 -13.64 -14.48 -14.24
CA LEU A 241 -14.45 -15.64 -14.56
C LEU A 241 -14.08 -16.25 -15.93
N GLN A 242 -13.77 -15.41 -16.93
CA GLN A 242 -13.27 -15.88 -18.22
C GLN A 242 -11.94 -16.59 -18.10
N ILE A 243 -10.95 -15.99 -17.44
CA ILE A 243 -9.61 -16.56 -17.19
C ILE A 243 -9.74 -17.92 -16.50
N PHE A 244 -10.60 -18.01 -15.48
CA PHE A 244 -10.81 -19.27 -14.76
C PHE A 244 -11.56 -20.32 -15.58
N SER A 245 -12.43 -19.91 -16.51
CA SER A 245 -13.02 -20.83 -17.49
C SER A 245 -11.95 -21.45 -18.40
N GLU A 246 -10.97 -20.63 -18.84
CA GLU A 246 -9.83 -21.08 -19.63
C GLU A 246 -8.95 -22.05 -18.84
N PHE A 247 -8.56 -21.69 -17.60
CA PHE A 247 -7.82 -22.61 -16.72
C PHE A 247 -8.54 -23.92 -16.49
N LYS A 248 -9.86 -23.88 -16.23
CA LYS A 248 -10.67 -25.07 -16.01
C LYS A 248 -10.68 -25.99 -17.23
N SER A 249 -10.73 -25.45 -18.44
CA SER A 249 -10.66 -26.21 -19.68
C SER A 249 -9.33 -26.96 -19.85
N GLU A 250 -8.25 -26.42 -19.28
CA GLU A 250 -6.93 -27.03 -19.26
C GLU A 250 -6.76 -28.12 -18.20
N ALA A 251 -7.68 -28.20 -17.23
CA ALA A 251 -7.67 -29.15 -16.11
C ALA A 251 -6.30 -29.22 -15.40
N PRO A 252 -5.85 -28.14 -14.74
CA PRO A 252 -4.53 -28.08 -14.11
C PRO A 252 -4.44 -29.02 -12.91
N ASP A 253 -3.27 -29.64 -12.73
CA ASP A 253 -2.95 -30.48 -11.57
C ASP A 253 -2.66 -29.63 -10.30
N ALA A 254 -2.21 -28.40 -10.51
CA ALA A 254 -1.92 -27.44 -9.42
C ALA A 254 -2.03 -26.00 -9.93
N PHE A 255 -2.15 -25.07 -8.98
CA PHE A 255 -2.24 -23.66 -9.26
C PHE A 255 -1.17 -22.91 -8.46
N ILE A 256 -0.52 -21.95 -9.10
CA ILE A 256 0.38 -20.97 -8.47
C ILE A 256 -0.23 -19.60 -8.61
N LEU A 257 -0.61 -18.99 -7.49
CA LEU A 257 -1.07 -17.62 -7.39
C LEU A 257 0.11 -16.73 -6.94
N ASP A 258 0.50 -15.79 -7.78
CA ASP A 258 1.58 -14.87 -7.48
C ASP A 258 1.02 -13.49 -7.12
N LEU A 259 1.14 -13.15 -5.85
CA LEU A 259 0.69 -11.88 -5.25
C LEU A 259 1.87 -11.00 -4.81
N ARG A 260 3.10 -11.27 -5.27
CA ARG A 260 4.29 -10.53 -4.82
C ARG A 260 4.19 -9.02 -4.99
N TYR A 261 3.44 -8.55 -5.97
CA TYR A 261 3.26 -7.14 -6.28
C TYR A 261 1.84 -6.63 -5.98
N ASN A 262 1.03 -7.43 -5.27
CA ASN A 262 -0.34 -7.06 -4.94
C ASN A 262 -0.38 -6.26 -3.63
N PRO A 263 -0.66 -4.95 -3.66
CA PRO A 263 -0.73 -4.11 -2.47
C PRO A 263 -2.08 -4.22 -1.73
N GLY A 264 -2.98 -5.10 -2.18
CA GLY A 264 -4.33 -5.23 -1.64
C GLY A 264 -5.42 -4.67 -2.54
N GLY A 265 -6.54 -4.28 -1.96
CA GLY A 265 -7.68 -3.67 -2.63
C GLY A 265 -9.03 -4.12 -2.09
N TYR A 266 -10.00 -4.40 -2.97
CA TYR A 266 -11.36 -4.74 -2.55
C TYR A 266 -11.50 -6.19 -2.08
N LEU A 267 -12.07 -6.37 -0.89
CA LEU A 267 -12.38 -7.67 -0.29
C LEU A 267 -13.23 -8.55 -1.22
N THR A 268 -14.16 -7.95 -1.97
CA THR A 268 -15.00 -8.67 -2.93
C THR A 268 -14.19 -9.38 -4.02
N CYS A 269 -13.09 -8.77 -4.48
CA CYS A 269 -12.18 -9.39 -5.45
C CYS A 269 -11.41 -10.57 -4.84
N ALA A 270 -10.95 -10.43 -3.58
CA ALA A 270 -10.32 -11.53 -2.86
C ALA A 270 -11.29 -12.67 -2.59
N GLN A 271 -12.53 -12.37 -2.22
CA GLN A 271 -13.61 -13.33 -2.02
C GLN A 271 -13.92 -14.11 -3.31
N GLU A 272 -14.00 -13.43 -4.45
CA GLU A 272 -14.23 -14.08 -5.74
C GLU A 272 -13.07 -15.00 -6.12
N LEU A 273 -11.84 -14.49 -6.08
CA LEU A 273 -10.65 -15.30 -6.34
C LEU A 273 -10.55 -16.53 -5.43
N ALA A 274 -10.76 -16.34 -4.13
CA ALA A 274 -10.77 -17.44 -3.16
C ALA A 274 -11.85 -18.47 -3.49
N SER A 275 -13.03 -18.01 -3.92
CA SER A 275 -14.15 -18.90 -4.29
C SER A 275 -13.85 -19.72 -5.54
N LEU A 276 -13.07 -19.18 -6.47
CA LEU A 276 -12.65 -19.88 -7.70
C LEU A 276 -11.55 -20.92 -7.43
N LEU A 277 -10.75 -20.72 -6.39
CA LEU A 277 -9.60 -21.56 -6.02
C LEU A 277 -9.91 -22.58 -4.93
N ALA A 278 -10.90 -22.31 -4.08
CA ALA A 278 -11.25 -23.17 -2.95
C ALA A 278 -11.79 -24.55 -3.43
N PRO A 279 -11.76 -25.58 -2.57
CA PRO A 279 -12.52 -26.80 -2.83
C PRO A 279 -14.01 -26.50 -3.03
N GLU A 280 -14.66 -27.15 -3.99
CA GLU A 280 -16.08 -26.94 -4.28
C GLU A 280 -16.97 -27.10 -3.02
N SER A 281 -16.57 -27.98 -2.12
CA SER A 281 -17.25 -28.20 -0.84
C SER A 281 -17.22 -27.00 0.11
N ALA A 282 -16.39 -25.99 -0.13
CA ALA A 282 -16.31 -24.75 0.65
C ALA A 282 -17.32 -23.71 0.16
N LEU A 283 -17.80 -23.80 -1.06
CA LEU A 283 -18.73 -22.81 -1.62
C LEU A 283 -20.00 -22.67 -0.78
N GLY A 284 -20.41 -21.43 -0.57
CA GLY A 284 -21.55 -21.08 0.31
C GLY A 284 -21.25 -21.10 1.82
N LYS A 285 -20.09 -21.56 2.26
CA LYS A 285 -19.64 -21.54 3.67
C LYS A 285 -18.87 -20.25 3.98
N PRO A 286 -18.68 -19.91 5.27
CA PRO A 286 -17.91 -18.73 5.66
C PRO A 286 -16.50 -18.70 5.06
N PHE A 287 -16.17 -17.59 4.40
CA PHE A 287 -14.84 -17.26 3.90
C PHE A 287 -14.06 -16.47 4.95
N CYS A 288 -14.62 -15.37 5.40
CA CYS A 288 -14.05 -14.56 6.48
C CYS A 288 -15.15 -13.81 7.23
N THR A 289 -14.82 -13.33 8.44
CA THR A 289 -15.66 -12.40 9.19
C THR A 289 -14.88 -11.13 9.42
N MET A 290 -15.43 -10.01 8.96
CA MET A 290 -14.92 -8.67 9.24
C MET A 290 -15.42 -8.26 10.60
N GLN A 291 -14.50 -8.07 11.52
CA GLN A 291 -14.79 -7.52 12.84
C GLN A 291 -14.66 -6.00 12.79
N TYR A 292 -15.60 -5.31 13.38
CA TYR A 292 -15.62 -3.86 13.40
C TYR A 292 -15.60 -3.34 14.83
N ASN A 293 -15.22 -2.09 14.97
CA ASN A 293 -15.47 -1.31 16.17
C ASN A 293 -16.99 -1.16 16.37
N ASP A 294 -17.50 -1.54 17.54
CA ASP A 294 -18.95 -1.57 17.85
C ASP A 294 -19.56 -0.17 18.04
N ILE A 295 -18.75 0.88 18.16
CA ILE A 295 -19.22 2.27 18.19
C ILE A 295 -19.75 2.69 16.80
N THR A 296 -19.01 2.35 15.74
CA THR A 296 -19.36 2.77 14.38
C THR A 296 -20.13 1.72 13.60
N THR A 297 -19.89 0.44 13.88
CA THR A 297 -20.53 -0.69 13.20
C THR A 297 -20.85 -1.78 14.22
N PRO A 298 -22.08 -1.80 14.76
CA PRO A 298 -22.46 -2.66 15.89
C PRO A 298 -22.40 -4.16 15.63
N GLN A 299 -22.27 -4.60 14.37
CA GLN A 299 -22.30 -6.02 14.02
C GLN A 299 -21.19 -6.36 13.06
N ASP A 300 -20.50 -7.46 13.35
CA ASP A 300 -19.55 -8.09 12.43
C ASP A 300 -20.25 -8.58 11.15
N THR A 301 -19.54 -8.57 10.05
CA THR A 301 -20.07 -9.04 8.77
C THR A 301 -19.33 -10.29 8.33
N THR A 302 -20.07 -11.39 8.14
CA THR A 302 -19.52 -12.64 7.60
C THR A 302 -19.74 -12.70 6.09
N TYR A 303 -18.66 -12.86 5.36
CA TYR A 303 -18.62 -13.12 3.92
C TYR A 303 -18.48 -14.63 3.68
N ASN A 304 -19.27 -15.17 2.74
CA ASN A 304 -19.19 -16.58 2.38
C ASN A 304 -18.45 -16.76 1.06
N PHE A 305 -17.84 -17.91 0.81
CA PHE A 305 -17.42 -18.30 -0.53
C PHE A 305 -18.60 -18.22 -1.49
N ILE A 306 -18.39 -17.64 -2.66
CA ILE A 306 -19.44 -17.35 -3.63
C ILE A 306 -19.86 -18.65 -4.34
N SER A 307 -21.08 -19.12 -4.13
CA SER A 307 -21.57 -20.37 -4.71
C SER A 307 -21.84 -20.29 -6.21
N THR A 308 -22.11 -19.10 -6.74
CA THR A 308 -22.35 -18.89 -8.19
C THR A 308 -21.10 -19.07 -9.05
N THR A 309 -19.90 -19.10 -8.45
CA THR A 309 -18.63 -19.38 -9.16
C THR A 309 -18.39 -20.86 -9.44
N SER A 310 -19.29 -21.77 -9.04
CA SER A 310 -19.11 -23.23 -9.17
C SER A 310 -18.79 -23.69 -10.60
N ALA A 311 -19.33 -23.00 -11.59
CA ALA A 311 -19.05 -23.33 -13.01
C ALA A 311 -17.57 -23.10 -13.39
N GLN A 312 -16.90 -22.09 -12.82
CA GLN A 312 -15.50 -21.73 -13.08
C GLN A 312 -14.55 -22.21 -11.98
N ASN A 313 -15.07 -22.64 -10.82
CA ASN A 313 -14.27 -23.14 -9.71
C ASN A 313 -13.37 -24.30 -10.13
N LEU A 314 -12.09 -24.24 -9.82
CA LEU A 314 -11.09 -25.24 -10.23
C LEU A 314 -11.09 -26.47 -9.33
N ASN A 315 -11.74 -26.43 -8.17
CA ASN A 315 -11.78 -27.51 -7.18
C ASN A 315 -10.39 -28.12 -6.91
N LEU A 316 -9.44 -27.25 -6.57
CA LEU A 316 -8.03 -27.60 -6.51
C LEU A 316 -7.69 -28.49 -5.31
N ASN A 317 -6.82 -29.47 -5.53
CA ASN A 317 -6.18 -30.23 -4.46
C ASN A 317 -4.93 -29.53 -3.90
N LYS A 318 -4.29 -28.66 -4.70
CA LYS A 318 -3.08 -27.92 -4.32
C LYS A 318 -3.10 -26.50 -4.86
N LEU A 319 -2.91 -25.56 -3.97
CA LEU A 319 -2.70 -24.14 -4.25
C LEU A 319 -1.36 -23.72 -3.65
N TYR A 320 -0.54 -23.03 -4.43
CA TYR A 320 0.67 -22.38 -3.97
C TYR A 320 0.48 -20.87 -4.10
N VAL A 321 0.77 -20.12 -3.04
CA VAL A 321 0.70 -18.66 -3.05
C VAL A 321 2.10 -18.11 -2.84
N ILE A 322 2.53 -17.22 -3.75
CA ILE A 322 3.80 -16.52 -3.66
C ILE A 322 3.51 -15.10 -3.20
N THR A 323 4.12 -14.70 -2.10
CA THR A 323 3.99 -13.37 -1.51
C THR A 323 5.35 -12.69 -1.35
N SER A 324 5.35 -11.40 -1.05
CA SER A 324 6.53 -10.62 -0.68
C SER A 324 6.17 -9.66 0.46
N THR A 325 7.12 -8.83 0.86
CA THR A 325 6.88 -7.74 1.82
C THR A 325 5.93 -6.66 1.29
N PHE A 326 5.68 -6.61 -0.01
CA PHE A 326 4.72 -5.69 -0.64
C PHE A 326 3.31 -6.27 -0.74
N THR A 327 3.14 -7.57 -0.47
CA THR A 327 1.82 -8.19 -0.48
C THR A 327 1.03 -7.70 0.73
N ALA A 328 -0.09 -7.07 0.49
CA ALA A 328 -0.96 -6.55 1.53
C ALA A 328 -2.36 -7.18 1.47
N SER A 329 -3.16 -6.87 2.48
CA SER A 329 -4.52 -7.36 2.64
C SER A 329 -5.48 -6.73 1.61
N ALA A 330 -6.48 -7.49 1.23
CA ALA A 330 -7.66 -6.98 0.53
C ALA A 330 -8.72 -6.57 1.55
#